data_16e0370d82b06217f5918f6af6d5f95e
#
_entry.id   16e0370d82b06217f5918f6af6d5f95e
#
_cell.length_a   1.000
_cell.length_b   1.000
_cell.length_c   1.000
_cell.angle_alpha   90.00
_cell.angle_beta   90.00
_cell.angle_gamma   90.00
#
_symmetry.space_group_name_H-M   'P 1'
#
loop_
_entity.id
_entity.type
_entity.pdbx_description
1 polymer ?
#
loop_
_entity_poly.entity_id
_entity_poly.type
_entity_poly.pdbx_seq_one_letter_code
_entity_poly.pdbx_strand_id
1 'polypeptide(L)'
;VPASIFDYRPDSKTALPAFHNSTAYVKCIGGPPGSGKSVGWFAEIVYNCMRQAPDRDKLRQVKFGVIRATFRDLSKTTRATMMQWIPPWLGHISETAPMKGKLQFPHPSGDGTTCIVYLELMAIEKESDFHHLDSFEGTGFAVNEIDGEPEGLIAKLFERFDRFPPKKDGVGATEPVILADMNAQSQDHWVYKVFVKGDLKLPDIAGLTIADDRPLVEYFEQPPAVFCSNFDKADRGLEEPKFVMNPDADNLSNLGAGYYSRQIQIQMQTGGWDRICTRLMMMWRTVVQGKLVHPEFDRDYHVSKEKLQPVDGLQVDIGFDTSGIHPAAVISQNVNGQIRVYFVLYGRNMGFDEFVGQVMIPVLNANFPNSSRIAACDPADARMGESATSPTFKLQNTYKITAFRAGNSNAFNVRKRAVAEVLGRVNGFIIDGTRAENDYVVNGPFITAISSTYIHKRIHGLFDANGDPVYSNEPHSKNDNSHGIDALQYLCIYHTAYGAPSDGVSDKRLAVIKKKKVI
;
A
#
# COMPACT_ATOMS: atom_id res chain seq x y z
N VAL A 1 -34.40 -4.18 13.61
CA VAL A 1 -34.58 -2.78 13.20
C VAL A 1 -35.90 -2.70 12.45
N PRO A 2 -36.83 -1.79 12.78
CA PRO A 2 -38.08 -1.68 12.06
C PRO A 2 -37.83 -1.31 10.59
N ALA A 3 -38.38 -2.09 9.67
CA ALA A 3 -38.29 -1.94 8.22
C ALA A 3 -39.03 -0.69 7.66
N SER A 4 -39.23 0.36 8.48
CA SER A 4 -40.24 1.39 8.21
C SER A 4 -39.70 2.72 7.69
N ILE A 5 -38.37 2.96 7.70
CA ILE A 5 -37.82 4.24 7.28
C ILE A 5 -37.40 4.19 5.81
N PHE A 6 -36.68 3.15 5.42
CA PHE A 6 -36.45 2.73 4.04
C PHE A 6 -36.27 1.19 4.06
N ASP A 7 -36.68 0.55 2.98
CA ASP A 7 -36.73 -0.94 2.89
C ASP A 7 -35.32 -1.52 2.68
N TYR A 8 -34.40 -1.22 3.62
CA TYR A 8 -33.06 -1.77 3.63
C TYR A 8 -33.08 -3.15 4.31
N ARG A 9 -32.85 -4.19 3.52
CA ARG A 9 -32.74 -5.57 3.96
C ARG A 9 -31.45 -6.16 3.41
N PRO A 10 -30.36 -6.14 4.20
CA PRO A 10 -29.11 -6.68 3.72
C PRO A 10 -29.24 -8.20 3.48
N ASP A 11 -28.98 -8.60 2.25
CA ASP A 11 -28.80 -10.01 1.87
C ASP A 11 -27.36 -10.42 2.23
N SER A 12 -27.07 -10.39 3.51
CA SER A 12 -25.77 -10.75 4.09
C SER A 12 -25.99 -11.47 5.39
N LYS A 13 -25.36 -12.62 5.54
CA LYS A 13 -25.46 -13.45 6.74
C LYS A 13 -24.41 -13.11 7.79
N THR A 14 -23.34 -12.42 7.43
CA THR A 14 -22.16 -12.28 8.29
C THR A 14 -21.63 -10.85 8.37
N ALA A 15 -21.11 -10.29 7.29
CA ALA A 15 -20.33 -9.05 7.32
C ALA A 15 -21.18 -7.81 7.64
N LEU A 16 -22.29 -7.56 6.94
CA LEU A 16 -23.14 -6.40 7.20
C LEU A 16 -23.81 -6.43 8.58
N PRO A 17 -24.39 -7.54 9.07
CA PRO A 17 -24.90 -7.60 10.43
C PRO A 17 -23.82 -7.34 11.49
N ALA A 18 -22.62 -7.89 11.33
CA ALA A 18 -21.51 -7.65 12.24
C ALA A 18 -21.05 -6.17 12.19
N PHE A 19 -20.95 -5.58 10.99
CA PHE A 19 -20.65 -4.16 10.79
C PHE A 19 -21.65 -3.22 11.51
N HIS A 20 -22.96 -3.52 11.43
CA HIS A 20 -23.98 -2.73 12.12
C HIS A 20 -23.96 -2.90 13.62
N ASN A 21 -23.58 -4.07 14.14
CA ASN A 21 -23.53 -4.35 15.57
C ASN A 21 -22.23 -3.91 16.24
N SER A 22 -21.19 -3.61 15.48
CA SER A 22 -19.92 -3.14 16.01
C SER A 22 -20.04 -1.79 16.72
N THR A 23 -19.25 -1.62 17.76
CA THR A 23 -19.09 -0.35 18.50
C THR A 23 -17.78 0.35 18.17
N ALA A 24 -16.97 -0.16 17.26
CA ALA A 24 -15.68 0.43 16.92
C ALA A 24 -15.79 1.89 16.45
N TYR A 25 -14.74 2.67 16.72
CA TYR A 25 -14.66 4.06 16.25
C TYR A 25 -14.48 4.15 14.73
N VAL A 26 -13.74 3.21 14.13
CA VAL A 26 -13.60 3.09 12.68
C VAL A 26 -14.10 1.72 12.24
N LYS A 27 -15.14 1.71 11.42
CA LYS A 27 -15.70 0.49 10.85
C LYS A 27 -15.44 0.48 9.35
N CYS A 28 -14.69 -0.49 8.86
CA CYS A 28 -14.44 -0.64 7.42
C CYS A 28 -15.04 -1.95 6.90
N ILE A 29 -15.80 -1.87 5.82
CA ILE A 29 -16.35 -3.05 5.14
C ILE A 29 -15.68 -3.25 3.79
N GLY A 30 -15.04 -4.42 3.60
CA GLY A 30 -14.45 -4.84 2.33
C GLY A 30 -15.35 -5.83 1.61
N GLY A 31 -15.40 -5.77 0.28
CA GLY A 31 -16.21 -6.73 -0.47
C GLY A 31 -16.16 -6.49 -1.97
N PRO A 32 -16.69 -7.44 -2.78
CA PRO A 32 -16.73 -7.30 -4.23
C PRO A 32 -17.66 -6.16 -4.69
N PRO A 33 -17.49 -5.65 -5.92
CA PRO A 33 -18.45 -4.71 -6.51
C PRO A 33 -19.87 -5.30 -6.52
N GLY A 34 -20.86 -4.48 -6.17
CA GLY A 34 -22.25 -4.93 -6.13
C GLY A 34 -22.69 -5.65 -4.85
N SER A 35 -21.80 -5.88 -3.89
CA SER A 35 -22.11 -6.60 -2.63
C SER A 35 -22.92 -5.77 -1.60
N GLY A 36 -23.29 -4.51 -1.91
CA GLY A 36 -24.13 -3.68 -1.05
C GLY A 36 -23.37 -2.84 0.00
N LYS A 37 -22.03 -2.79 -0.03
CA LYS A 37 -21.20 -2.02 0.93
C LYS A 37 -21.65 -0.58 1.13
N SER A 38 -21.79 0.18 0.03
CA SER A 38 -22.11 1.62 0.10
C SER A 38 -23.51 1.88 0.63
N VAL A 39 -24.46 0.99 0.34
CA VAL A 39 -25.79 1.05 0.96
C VAL A 39 -25.71 0.70 2.45
N GLY A 40 -24.85 -0.26 2.81
CA GLY A 40 -24.61 -0.68 4.19
C GLY A 40 -24.14 0.46 5.09
N TRP A 41 -23.08 1.19 4.71
CA TRP A 41 -22.62 2.31 5.54
C TRP A 41 -23.62 3.50 5.52
N PHE A 42 -24.39 3.69 4.45
CA PHE A 42 -25.45 4.70 4.47
C PHE A 42 -26.57 4.32 5.46
N ALA A 43 -26.99 3.07 5.47
CA ALA A 43 -27.93 2.58 6.48
C ALA A 43 -27.38 2.75 7.89
N GLU A 44 -26.08 2.52 8.10
CA GLU A 44 -25.42 2.71 9.39
C GLU A 44 -25.45 4.16 9.85
N ILE A 45 -25.35 5.15 8.97
CA ILE A 45 -25.56 6.57 9.35
C ILE A 45 -26.96 6.78 9.96
N VAL A 46 -27.99 6.18 9.36
CA VAL A 46 -29.37 6.28 9.87
C VAL A 46 -29.52 5.55 11.19
N TYR A 47 -28.95 4.36 11.33
CA TYR A 47 -28.93 3.61 12.60
C TYR A 47 -28.16 4.34 13.69
N ASN A 48 -27.06 4.96 13.34
CA ASN A 48 -26.28 5.80 14.25
C ASN A 48 -27.14 6.96 14.82
N CYS A 49 -27.93 7.61 13.95
CA CYS A 49 -28.86 8.65 14.38
C CYS A 49 -29.93 8.12 15.36
N MET A 50 -30.43 6.91 15.14
CA MET A 50 -31.40 6.29 16.05
C MET A 50 -30.78 5.97 17.43
N ARG A 51 -29.51 5.55 17.46
CA ARG A 51 -28.81 5.25 18.72
C ARG A 51 -28.35 6.52 19.45
N GLN A 52 -28.14 7.63 18.74
CA GLN A 52 -27.74 8.90 19.36
C GLN A 52 -28.71 9.29 20.46
N ALA A 53 -28.21 9.63 21.62
CA ALA A 53 -29.05 10.09 22.71
C ALA A 53 -29.80 11.40 22.36
N PRO A 54 -31.09 11.55 22.75
CA PRO A 54 -31.84 12.75 22.46
C PRO A 54 -31.36 13.94 23.28
N ASP A 55 -31.43 15.13 22.72
CA ASP A 55 -31.22 16.39 23.42
C ASP A 55 -32.46 16.83 24.24
N ARG A 56 -32.40 18.02 24.83
CA ARG A 56 -33.50 18.59 25.65
C ARG A 56 -34.77 18.83 24.85
N ASP A 57 -34.63 19.04 23.53
CA ASP A 57 -35.75 19.28 22.59
C ASP A 57 -36.28 17.96 22.02
N LYS A 58 -35.86 16.83 22.54
CA LYS A 58 -36.19 15.47 22.07
C LYS A 58 -35.72 15.21 20.64
N LEU A 59 -34.61 15.82 20.22
CA LEU A 59 -34.00 15.59 18.94
C LEU A 59 -32.79 14.67 19.06
N ARG A 60 -32.69 13.67 18.19
CA ARG A 60 -31.51 12.81 18.00
C ARG A 60 -30.81 13.32 16.75
N GLN A 61 -29.74 14.07 16.93
CA GLN A 61 -29.08 14.77 15.85
C GLN A 61 -27.71 14.18 15.57
N VAL A 62 -27.41 13.90 14.31
CA VAL A 62 -26.09 13.52 13.85
C VAL A 62 -25.70 14.31 12.60
N LYS A 63 -24.41 14.55 12.41
CA LYS A 63 -23.85 15.20 11.23
C LYS A 63 -22.70 14.37 10.69
N PHE A 64 -22.81 13.95 9.43
CA PHE A 64 -21.80 13.15 8.75
C PHE A 64 -21.18 13.87 7.57
N GLY A 65 -19.85 13.87 7.50
CA GLY A 65 -19.11 14.14 6.28
C GLY A 65 -19.08 12.90 5.40
N VAL A 66 -19.53 12.99 4.15
CA VAL A 66 -19.43 11.88 3.18
C VAL A 66 -18.32 12.21 2.20
N ILE A 67 -17.29 11.36 2.15
CA ILE A 67 -16.06 11.63 1.42
C ILE A 67 -15.91 10.65 0.25
N ARG A 68 -15.38 11.16 -0.85
CA ARG A 68 -14.94 10.44 -2.03
C ARG A 68 -13.81 11.19 -2.71
N ALA A 69 -12.90 10.49 -3.40
CA ALA A 69 -11.74 11.10 -4.04
C ALA A 69 -12.09 12.24 -5.00
N THR A 70 -13.07 12.07 -5.92
CA THR A 70 -13.39 13.11 -6.89
C THR A 70 -14.82 13.65 -6.73
N PHE A 71 -15.00 14.93 -7.02
CA PHE A 71 -16.34 15.55 -7.04
C PHE A 71 -17.28 14.87 -8.03
N ARG A 72 -16.76 14.41 -9.17
CA ARG A 72 -17.52 13.70 -10.18
C ARG A 72 -18.11 12.39 -9.65
N ASP A 73 -17.27 11.60 -8.98
CA ASP A 73 -17.69 10.30 -8.43
C ASP A 73 -18.59 10.50 -7.22
N LEU A 74 -18.30 11.50 -6.39
CA LEU A 74 -19.14 11.88 -5.27
C LEU A 74 -20.57 12.23 -5.75
N SER A 75 -20.70 13.05 -6.79
CA SER A 75 -22.02 13.46 -7.33
C SER A 75 -22.71 12.34 -8.09
N LYS A 76 -22.02 11.69 -9.03
CA LYS A 76 -22.64 10.75 -9.98
C LYS A 76 -22.83 9.34 -9.44
N THR A 77 -22.02 8.93 -8.48
CA THR A 77 -22.10 7.57 -7.92
C THR A 77 -22.57 7.60 -6.47
N THR A 78 -21.83 8.22 -5.56
CA THR A 78 -22.12 8.18 -4.12
C THR A 78 -23.46 8.84 -3.80
N ARG A 79 -23.65 10.10 -4.17
CA ARG A 79 -24.91 10.82 -3.97
C ARG A 79 -26.07 10.12 -4.69
N ALA A 80 -25.88 9.71 -5.94
CA ALA A 80 -26.92 9.04 -6.72
C ALA A 80 -27.39 7.75 -6.04
N THR A 81 -26.45 6.94 -5.52
CA THR A 81 -26.78 5.74 -4.75
C THR A 81 -27.56 6.09 -3.47
N MET A 82 -27.11 7.09 -2.71
CA MET A 82 -27.84 7.50 -1.50
C MET A 82 -29.26 7.97 -1.83
N MET A 83 -29.44 8.77 -2.89
CA MET A 83 -30.75 9.28 -3.31
C MET A 83 -31.72 8.18 -3.75
N GLN A 84 -31.27 7.03 -4.24
CA GLN A 84 -32.14 5.89 -4.55
C GLN A 84 -32.80 5.31 -3.29
N TRP A 85 -32.17 5.49 -2.13
CA TRP A 85 -32.66 4.99 -0.84
C TRP A 85 -33.34 6.04 0.02
N ILE A 86 -33.34 7.33 -0.40
CA ILE A 86 -33.98 8.43 0.30
C ILE A 86 -35.34 8.71 -0.34
N PRO A 87 -36.46 8.26 0.24
CA PRO A 87 -37.76 8.64 -0.27
C PRO A 87 -38.00 10.16 -0.08
N PRO A 88 -38.79 10.82 -0.95
CA PRO A 88 -38.96 12.28 -0.93
C PRO A 88 -39.43 12.84 0.43
N TRP A 89 -40.20 12.06 1.20
CA TRP A 89 -40.72 12.49 2.49
C TRP A 89 -39.63 12.45 3.60
N LEU A 90 -38.57 11.68 3.42
CA LEU A 90 -37.49 11.55 4.37
C LEU A 90 -36.51 12.73 4.31
N GLY A 91 -36.22 13.22 3.10
CA GLY A 91 -35.30 14.32 2.88
C GLY A 91 -34.70 14.36 1.48
N HIS A 92 -33.65 15.16 1.33
CA HIS A 92 -32.97 15.37 0.06
C HIS A 92 -31.50 15.75 0.26
N ILE A 93 -30.65 15.45 -0.73
CA ILE A 93 -29.27 15.91 -0.85
C ILE A 93 -29.14 16.77 -2.11
N SER A 94 -28.67 18.02 -1.97
CA SER A 94 -28.51 18.96 -3.09
C SER A 94 -27.56 18.41 -4.17
N GLU A 95 -27.78 18.83 -5.42
CA GLU A 95 -26.92 18.43 -6.55
C GLU A 95 -25.70 19.32 -6.74
N THR A 96 -25.86 20.58 -6.37
CA THR A 96 -24.84 21.61 -6.56
C THR A 96 -23.95 21.73 -5.32
N ALA A 97 -22.68 22.08 -5.54
CA ALA A 97 -21.76 22.34 -4.44
C ALA A 97 -22.14 23.64 -3.69
N PRO A 98 -22.03 23.67 -2.35
CA PRO A 98 -21.72 22.54 -1.49
C PRO A 98 -22.90 21.55 -1.39
N MET A 99 -22.63 20.27 -1.67
CA MET A 99 -23.66 19.23 -1.59
C MET A 99 -24.00 18.95 -0.13
N LYS A 100 -25.19 19.40 0.31
CA LYS A 100 -25.69 19.21 1.67
C LYS A 100 -27.03 18.48 1.65
N GLY A 101 -27.24 17.68 2.67
CA GLY A 101 -28.50 16.95 2.85
C GLY A 101 -29.02 17.03 4.27
N LYS A 102 -30.33 16.87 4.40
CA LYS A 102 -31.01 16.71 5.67
C LYS A 102 -32.07 15.62 5.54
N LEU A 103 -32.01 14.64 6.45
CA LEU A 103 -33.05 13.63 6.62
C LEU A 103 -33.71 13.86 7.96
N GLN A 104 -35.04 13.71 8.03
CA GLN A 104 -35.79 13.92 9.27
C GLN A 104 -36.93 12.90 9.37
N PHE A 105 -37.04 12.22 10.49
CA PHE A 105 -38.07 11.22 10.72
C PHE A 105 -38.34 11.01 12.21
N PRO A 106 -39.55 10.59 12.61
CA PRO A 106 -39.84 10.20 14.00
C PRO A 106 -39.04 8.93 14.36
N HIS A 107 -38.58 8.84 15.59
CA HIS A 107 -37.85 7.64 16.02
C HIS A 107 -38.78 6.40 15.97
N PRO A 108 -38.32 5.28 15.38
CA PRO A 108 -39.21 4.12 15.12
C PRO A 108 -39.75 3.42 16.36
N SER A 109 -39.16 3.62 17.54
CA SER A 109 -39.67 3.08 18.78
C SER A 109 -40.93 3.78 19.27
N GLY A 110 -41.30 4.93 18.70
CA GLY A 110 -42.44 5.72 19.16
C GLY A 110 -42.19 6.43 20.49
N ASP A 111 -40.93 6.67 20.88
CA ASP A 111 -40.54 7.32 22.15
C ASP A 111 -40.78 8.85 22.17
N GLY A 112 -41.37 9.38 21.12
CA GLY A 112 -41.66 10.79 20.97
C GLY A 112 -40.46 11.65 20.61
N THR A 113 -39.33 11.03 20.22
CA THR A 113 -38.14 11.74 19.71
C THR A 113 -38.13 11.82 18.20
N THR A 114 -37.40 12.82 17.65
CA THR A 114 -37.22 13.01 16.22
C THR A 114 -35.74 12.83 15.87
N CYS A 115 -35.45 11.99 14.88
CA CYS A 115 -34.13 11.78 14.30
C CYS A 115 -33.87 12.81 13.20
N ILE A 116 -32.68 13.42 13.22
CA ILE A 116 -32.23 14.37 12.19
C ILE A 116 -30.80 14.01 11.78
N VAL A 117 -30.62 13.69 10.50
CA VAL A 117 -29.30 13.43 9.91
C VAL A 117 -28.92 14.60 9.01
N TYR A 118 -27.82 15.26 9.33
CA TYR A 118 -27.19 16.24 8.43
C TYR A 118 -26.06 15.57 7.66
N LEU A 119 -26.02 15.82 6.37
CA LEU A 119 -25.01 15.27 5.44
C LEU A 119 -24.28 16.42 4.76
N GLU A 120 -22.98 16.33 4.66
CA GLU A 120 -22.13 17.22 3.89
C GLU A 120 -21.17 16.39 3.04
N LEU A 121 -21.29 16.49 1.71
CA LEU A 121 -20.52 15.68 0.78
C LEU A 121 -19.27 16.45 0.33
N MET A 122 -18.10 15.85 0.47
CA MET A 122 -16.80 16.48 0.25
C MET A 122 -15.90 15.61 -0.62
N ALA A 123 -15.23 16.22 -1.60
CA ALA A 123 -14.21 15.55 -2.40
C ALA A 123 -12.83 15.81 -1.80
N ILE A 124 -12.05 14.75 -1.59
CA ILE A 124 -10.69 14.79 -1.07
C ILE A 124 -9.84 13.90 -1.98
N GLU A 125 -9.05 14.48 -2.88
CA GLU A 125 -8.24 13.73 -3.86
C GLU A 125 -6.80 13.53 -3.38
N LYS A 126 -6.29 14.46 -2.59
CA LYS A 126 -4.91 14.50 -2.11
C LYS A 126 -4.82 15.18 -0.76
N GLU A 127 -3.70 15.00 -0.06
CA GLU A 127 -3.48 15.57 1.28
C GLU A 127 -3.64 17.10 1.33
N SER A 128 -3.31 17.81 0.25
CA SER A 128 -3.53 19.26 0.20
C SER A 128 -5.00 19.68 0.31
N ASP A 129 -5.94 18.76 0.09
CA ASP A 129 -7.37 19.03 0.16
C ASP A 129 -7.91 18.87 1.60
N PHE A 130 -7.09 18.40 2.54
CA PHE A 130 -7.47 18.24 3.95
C PHE A 130 -7.93 19.54 4.61
N HIS A 131 -7.53 20.70 4.07
CA HIS A 131 -8.03 21.99 4.55
C HIS A 131 -9.56 22.16 4.38
N HIS A 132 -10.20 21.43 3.47
CA HIS A 132 -11.65 21.41 3.34
C HIS A 132 -12.35 20.84 4.58
N LEU A 133 -11.63 20.03 5.35
CA LEU A 133 -12.14 19.44 6.60
C LEU A 133 -11.97 20.37 7.81
N ASP A 134 -11.15 21.44 7.72
CA ASP A 134 -10.77 22.26 8.88
C ASP A 134 -11.94 22.95 9.59
N SER A 135 -13.00 23.30 8.86
CA SER A 135 -14.20 23.91 9.43
C SER A 135 -15.33 22.90 9.73
N PHE A 136 -15.16 21.62 9.40
CA PHE A 136 -16.19 20.62 9.63
C PHE A 136 -16.18 20.15 11.09
N GLU A 137 -17.34 20.11 11.69
CA GLU A 137 -17.59 19.52 12.99
C GLU A 137 -18.73 18.52 12.87
N GLY A 138 -18.43 17.23 13.05
CA GLY A 138 -19.37 16.15 12.82
C GLY A 138 -19.48 15.17 13.96
N THR A 139 -20.54 14.37 13.95
CA THR A 139 -20.65 13.13 14.72
C THR A 139 -19.68 12.10 14.16
N GLY A 140 -19.56 12.05 12.82
CA GLY A 140 -18.72 11.10 12.15
C GLY A 140 -18.51 11.40 10.68
N PHE A 141 -17.89 10.42 9.99
CA PHE A 141 -17.65 10.44 8.57
C PHE A 141 -18.04 9.12 7.90
N ALA A 142 -18.31 9.16 6.61
CA ALA A 142 -18.42 7.99 5.75
C ALA A 142 -17.51 8.19 4.53
N VAL A 143 -16.53 7.30 4.37
CA VAL A 143 -15.55 7.36 3.28
C VAL A 143 -15.86 6.25 2.29
N ASN A 144 -16.35 6.63 1.12
CA ASN A 144 -16.72 5.70 0.07
C ASN A 144 -15.50 5.39 -0.82
N GLU A 145 -15.13 4.11 -0.91
CA GLU A 145 -13.90 3.62 -1.55
C GLU A 145 -12.62 4.25 -0.95
N ILE A 146 -12.42 4.02 0.35
CA ILE A 146 -11.27 4.55 1.10
C ILE A 146 -9.93 4.11 0.50
N ASP A 147 -9.91 3.03 -0.26
CA ASP A 147 -8.75 2.56 -1.02
C ASP A 147 -8.29 3.54 -2.12
N GLY A 148 -9.11 4.50 -2.48
CA GLY A 148 -8.75 5.60 -3.38
C GLY A 148 -8.25 6.87 -2.70
N GLU A 149 -8.25 6.91 -1.37
CA GLU A 149 -7.95 8.11 -0.58
C GLU A 149 -6.50 8.13 -0.05
N PRO A 150 -5.94 9.31 0.28
CA PRO A 150 -4.61 9.42 0.89
C PRO A 150 -4.52 8.73 2.25
N GLU A 151 -3.36 8.14 2.57
CA GLU A 151 -3.11 7.42 3.84
C GLU A 151 -3.36 8.28 5.08
N GLY A 152 -3.02 9.57 5.06
CA GLY A 152 -3.21 10.50 6.17
C GLY A 152 -4.68 10.87 6.48
N LEU A 153 -5.64 10.46 5.62
CA LEU A 153 -7.04 10.89 5.75
C LEU A 153 -7.65 10.47 7.11
N ILE A 154 -7.46 9.23 7.54
CA ILE A 154 -8.06 8.75 8.81
C ILE A 154 -7.61 9.60 9.99
N ALA A 155 -6.32 9.90 10.10
CA ALA A 155 -5.79 10.75 11.17
C ALA A 155 -6.46 12.14 11.14
N LYS A 156 -6.64 12.71 9.95
CA LYS A 156 -7.31 14.00 9.77
C LYS A 156 -8.79 13.96 10.18
N LEU A 157 -9.48 12.86 9.92
CA LEU A 157 -10.89 12.69 10.31
C LEU A 157 -11.05 12.64 11.84
N PHE A 158 -10.10 12.00 12.54
CA PHE A 158 -10.09 11.97 14.01
C PHE A 158 -9.99 13.35 14.66
N GLU A 159 -9.41 14.34 13.99
CA GLU A 159 -9.38 15.72 14.47
C GLU A 159 -10.77 16.39 14.43
N ARG A 160 -11.73 15.87 13.66
CA ARG A 160 -12.98 16.54 13.29
C ARG A 160 -14.25 15.78 13.66
N PHE A 161 -14.17 14.51 14.03
CA PHE A 161 -15.31 13.72 14.48
C PHE A 161 -15.57 13.93 15.98
N ASP A 162 -16.67 13.39 16.52
CA ASP A 162 -17.07 13.51 17.94
C ASP A 162 -17.32 14.97 18.41
N ARG A 163 -17.70 15.87 17.49
CA ARG A 163 -17.93 17.30 17.79
C ARG A 163 -19.36 17.76 17.66
N PHE A 164 -20.23 16.93 17.07
CA PHE A 164 -21.64 17.25 16.87
C PHE A 164 -22.54 16.11 17.35
N PRO A 165 -23.66 16.39 18.04
CA PRO A 165 -24.10 17.70 18.53
C PRO A 165 -23.20 18.22 19.65
N PRO A 166 -23.10 19.54 19.88
CA PRO A 166 -22.24 20.08 20.94
C PRO A 166 -22.82 19.79 22.32
N LYS A 167 -21.95 19.47 23.31
CA LYS A 167 -22.36 19.15 24.67
C LYS A 167 -23.19 20.24 25.37
N LYS A 168 -23.01 21.51 24.99
CA LYS A 168 -23.78 22.62 25.54
C LYS A 168 -25.29 22.52 25.25
N ASP A 169 -25.67 21.85 24.17
CA ASP A 169 -27.06 21.69 23.75
C ASP A 169 -27.71 20.42 24.31
N GLY A 170 -26.93 19.57 25.01
CA GLY A 170 -27.43 18.33 25.59
C GLY A 170 -26.32 17.37 26.02
N VAL A 171 -26.35 16.15 25.48
CA VAL A 171 -25.40 15.05 25.83
C VAL A 171 -24.16 14.99 24.97
N GLY A 172 -24.10 15.74 23.87
CA GLY A 172 -23.02 15.64 22.88
C GLY A 172 -23.18 14.46 21.94
N ALA A 173 -22.12 14.12 21.21
CA ALA A 173 -22.09 12.91 20.38
C ALA A 173 -21.98 11.69 21.30
N THR A 174 -22.95 10.78 21.23
CA THR A 174 -22.93 9.52 21.99
C THR A 174 -22.52 8.33 21.13
N GLU A 175 -22.55 8.49 19.80
CA GLU A 175 -22.26 7.45 18.82
C GLU A 175 -21.24 7.92 17.75
N PRO A 176 -20.08 8.50 18.16
CA PRO A 176 -19.12 8.95 17.16
C PRO A 176 -18.52 7.76 16.39
N VAL A 177 -18.48 7.86 15.04
CA VAL A 177 -17.98 6.79 14.18
C VAL A 177 -17.46 7.29 12.85
N ILE A 178 -16.41 6.64 12.34
CA ILE A 178 -15.93 6.75 10.96
C ILE A 178 -16.28 5.45 10.24
N LEU A 179 -17.06 5.56 9.19
CA LEU A 179 -17.49 4.44 8.35
C LEU A 179 -16.67 4.45 7.06
N ALA A 180 -16.28 3.28 6.57
CA ALA A 180 -15.56 3.17 5.31
C ALA A 180 -15.98 1.93 4.54
N ASP A 181 -15.87 2.00 3.21
CA ASP A 181 -15.93 0.82 2.36
C ASP A 181 -14.73 0.76 1.42
N MET A 182 -14.34 -0.46 1.03
CA MET A 182 -13.22 -0.68 0.11
C MET A 182 -13.38 -1.97 -0.70
N ASN A 183 -12.59 -2.06 -1.76
CA ASN A 183 -12.32 -3.33 -2.43
C ASN A 183 -10.93 -3.84 -1.99
N ALA A 184 -10.69 -5.15 -2.09
CA ALA A 184 -9.34 -5.67 -1.83
C ALA A 184 -8.33 -5.06 -2.80
N GLN A 185 -7.16 -4.72 -2.30
CA GLN A 185 -6.06 -4.07 -3.00
C GLN A 185 -4.77 -4.92 -2.90
N SER A 186 -3.64 -4.32 -3.22
CA SER A 186 -2.33 -4.91 -2.94
C SER A 186 -2.09 -5.02 -1.44
N GLN A 187 -1.38 -6.07 -1.00
CA GLN A 187 -0.91 -6.22 0.39
C GLN A 187 0.03 -5.07 0.82
N ASP A 188 0.61 -4.36 -0.13
CA ASP A 188 1.48 -3.22 0.12
C ASP A 188 0.70 -1.91 0.31
N HIS A 189 -0.60 -1.92 -0.01
CA HIS A 189 -1.46 -0.76 0.12
C HIS A 189 -1.72 -0.44 1.60
N TRP A 190 -1.76 0.86 1.94
CA TRP A 190 -1.95 1.30 3.31
C TRP A 190 -3.24 0.76 3.97
N VAL A 191 -4.34 0.62 3.21
CA VAL A 191 -5.60 0.06 3.73
C VAL A 191 -5.43 -1.39 4.22
N TYR A 192 -4.57 -2.20 3.59
CA TYR A 192 -4.28 -3.55 4.05
C TYR A 192 -3.56 -3.54 5.40
N LYS A 193 -2.57 -2.67 5.55
CA LYS A 193 -1.80 -2.53 6.80
C LYS A 193 -2.70 -2.10 7.95
N VAL A 194 -3.54 -1.09 7.71
CA VAL A 194 -4.41 -0.50 8.74
C VAL A 194 -5.58 -1.43 9.08
N PHE A 195 -6.34 -1.88 8.09
CA PHE A 195 -7.60 -2.57 8.34
C PHE A 195 -7.46 -4.08 8.46
N VAL A 196 -6.62 -4.71 7.65
CA VAL A 196 -6.53 -6.18 7.61
C VAL A 196 -5.46 -6.70 8.55
N LYS A 197 -4.27 -6.10 8.57
CA LYS A 197 -3.19 -6.48 9.50
C LYS A 197 -3.35 -5.92 10.90
N GLY A 198 -4.08 -4.80 11.07
CA GLY A 198 -4.19 -4.12 12.34
C GLY A 198 -2.87 -3.48 12.81
N ASP A 199 -2.00 -3.08 11.88
CA ASP A 199 -0.68 -2.49 12.17
C ASP A 199 -0.76 -1.06 12.75
N LEU A 200 -1.93 -0.61 13.18
CA LEU A 200 -2.08 0.60 13.97
C LEU A 200 -1.41 0.40 15.34
N LYS A 201 -0.11 0.59 15.39
CA LYS A 201 0.61 0.68 16.66
C LYS A 201 0.23 2.00 17.32
N LEU A 202 -0.71 1.91 18.27
CA LEU A 202 -0.88 3.01 19.21
C LEU A 202 0.42 3.12 20.02
N PRO A 203 1.09 4.29 20.03
CA PRO A 203 2.21 4.48 20.93
C PRO A 203 1.69 4.27 22.37
N ASP A 204 2.46 3.55 23.17
CA ASP A 204 2.23 3.46 24.61
C ASP A 204 2.52 4.86 25.21
N ILE A 205 1.49 5.69 25.25
CA ILE A 205 1.61 7.03 25.80
C ILE A 205 1.24 6.91 27.29
N ALA A 206 2.25 6.83 28.12
CA ALA A 206 2.12 6.78 29.57
C ALA A 206 1.18 7.90 30.07
N GLY A 207 0.05 7.51 30.67
CA GLY A 207 -0.95 8.42 31.24
C GLY A 207 -2.11 8.83 30.32
N LEU A 208 -2.17 8.36 29.07
CA LEU A 208 -3.37 8.46 28.24
C LEU A 208 -4.19 7.17 28.37
N THR A 209 -5.20 7.18 29.18
CA THR A 209 -6.26 6.16 29.19
C THR A 209 -7.22 6.49 28.06
N ILE A 210 -7.38 5.57 27.09
CA ILE A 210 -8.58 5.58 26.24
C ILE A 210 -9.74 5.30 27.17
N ALA A 211 -10.68 6.23 27.28
CA ALA A 211 -11.68 6.26 28.34
C ALA A 211 -12.77 5.18 28.22
N ASP A 212 -12.75 4.38 27.17
CA ASP A 212 -13.73 3.30 26.97
C ASP A 212 -13.08 2.07 26.29
N ASP A 213 -13.76 0.91 26.41
CA ASP A 213 -13.31 -0.37 25.86
C ASP A 213 -13.67 -0.55 24.36
N ARG A 214 -14.01 0.53 23.63
CA ARG A 214 -14.39 0.46 22.23
C ARG A 214 -13.16 0.15 21.36
N PRO A 215 -13.26 -0.82 20.41
CA PRO A 215 -12.20 -1.04 19.44
C PRO A 215 -11.92 0.24 18.62
N LEU A 216 -10.64 0.54 18.38
CA LEU A 216 -10.29 1.69 17.55
C LEU A 216 -10.69 1.45 16.09
N VAL A 217 -10.38 0.27 15.56
CA VAL A 217 -10.67 -0.12 14.17
C VAL A 217 -11.17 -1.55 14.12
N GLU A 218 -12.22 -1.78 13.34
CA GLU A 218 -12.67 -3.12 12.96
C GLU A 218 -12.91 -3.23 11.46
N TYR A 219 -12.46 -4.34 10.88
CA TYR A 219 -12.62 -4.67 9.48
C TYR A 219 -13.59 -5.85 9.30
N PHE A 220 -14.53 -5.70 8.37
CA PHE A 220 -15.55 -6.68 8.05
C PHE A 220 -15.41 -7.10 6.59
N GLU A 221 -15.03 -8.33 6.33
CA GLU A 221 -14.85 -8.83 4.97
C GLU A 221 -16.09 -9.60 4.51
N GLN A 222 -16.66 -9.17 3.38
CA GLN A 222 -17.73 -9.88 2.70
C GLN A 222 -17.17 -11.06 1.91
N PRO A 223 -17.94 -12.12 1.72
CA PRO A 223 -17.52 -13.26 0.91
C PRO A 223 -17.15 -12.86 -0.52
N PRO A 224 -16.15 -13.54 -1.13
CA PRO A 224 -15.83 -13.33 -2.53
C PRO A 224 -17.04 -13.64 -3.44
N ALA A 225 -17.13 -12.94 -4.56
CA ALA A 225 -18.19 -13.17 -5.54
C ALA A 225 -18.01 -14.49 -6.31
N VAL A 226 -16.75 -14.86 -6.54
CA VAL A 226 -16.37 -16.04 -7.32
C VAL A 226 -15.13 -16.69 -6.76
N PHE A 227 -14.96 -17.98 -7.05
CA PHE A 227 -13.74 -18.75 -6.83
C PHE A 227 -13.12 -19.17 -8.16
N CYS A 228 -11.83 -19.48 -8.17
CA CYS A 228 -11.16 -20.15 -9.29
C CYS A 228 -10.74 -21.54 -8.83
N SER A 229 -11.33 -22.60 -9.40
CA SER A 229 -11.12 -24.00 -8.97
C SER A 229 -9.73 -24.54 -9.31
N ASN A 230 -9.04 -23.94 -10.28
CA ASN A 230 -7.68 -24.28 -10.69
C ASN A 230 -6.73 -23.09 -10.52
N PHE A 231 -6.89 -22.32 -9.44
CA PHE A 231 -6.21 -21.04 -9.21
C PHE A 231 -4.70 -21.12 -9.41
N ASP A 232 -4.02 -22.08 -8.77
CA ASP A 232 -2.54 -22.19 -8.83
C ASP A 232 -2.00 -22.35 -10.25
N LYS A 233 -2.74 -23.05 -11.12
CA LYS A 233 -2.35 -23.22 -12.51
C LYS A 233 -2.70 -22.01 -13.36
N ALA A 234 -3.87 -21.44 -13.13
CA ALA A 234 -4.34 -20.25 -13.83
C ALA A 234 -3.45 -19.02 -13.51
N ASP A 235 -3.08 -18.84 -12.24
CA ASP A 235 -2.23 -17.74 -11.80
C ASP A 235 -0.81 -17.79 -12.40
N ARG A 236 -0.33 -19.00 -12.69
CA ARG A 236 0.95 -19.24 -13.40
C ARG A 236 0.82 -19.22 -14.93
N GLY A 237 -0.38 -18.98 -15.45
CA GLY A 237 -0.63 -19.03 -16.89
C GLY A 237 -0.49 -20.41 -17.54
N LEU A 238 -0.60 -21.50 -16.74
CA LEU A 238 -0.46 -22.87 -17.21
C LEU A 238 -1.78 -23.47 -17.73
N GLU A 239 -2.90 -22.98 -17.23
CA GLU A 239 -4.26 -23.35 -17.67
C GLU A 239 -5.16 -22.12 -17.70
N GLU A 240 -6.20 -22.16 -18.53
CA GLU A 240 -7.26 -21.17 -18.50
C GLU A 240 -8.03 -21.26 -17.15
N PRO A 241 -8.38 -20.11 -16.53
CA PRO A 241 -9.05 -20.08 -15.24
C PRO A 241 -10.46 -20.67 -15.32
N LYS A 242 -10.80 -21.50 -14.33
CA LYS A 242 -12.13 -22.14 -14.19
C LYS A 242 -12.87 -21.49 -13.02
N PHE A 243 -13.75 -20.55 -13.34
CA PHE A 243 -14.52 -19.81 -12.35
C PHE A 243 -15.75 -20.57 -11.87
N VAL A 244 -16.00 -20.45 -10.56
CA VAL A 244 -17.19 -20.97 -9.88
C VAL A 244 -17.84 -19.83 -9.12
N MET A 245 -19.13 -19.60 -9.36
CA MET A 245 -19.89 -18.60 -8.60
C MET A 245 -19.97 -18.99 -7.14
N ASN A 246 -19.74 -18.04 -6.25
CA ASN A 246 -19.94 -18.28 -4.82
C ASN A 246 -21.44 -18.12 -4.49
N PRO A 247 -22.12 -19.19 -4.05
CA PRO A 247 -23.54 -19.10 -3.68
C PRO A 247 -23.78 -18.30 -2.40
N ASP A 248 -22.74 -18.09 -1.60
CA ASP A 248 -22.79 -17.33 -0.36
C ASP A 248 -22.33 -15.86 -0.53
N ALA A 249 -22.10 -15.42 -1.78
CA ALA A 249 -21.78 -14.03 -2.04
C ALA A 249 -22.95 -13.12 -1.64
N ASP A 250 -22.63 -12.00 -1.00
CA ASP A 250 -23.63 -11.03 -0.54
C ASP A 250 -24.38 -10.36 -1.69
N ASN A 251 -25.64 -10.01 -1.47
CA ASN A 251 -26.49 -9.21 -2.35
C ASN A 251 -26.84 -9.86 -3.70
N LEU A 252 -26.68 -11.18 -3.86
CA LEU A 252 -26.97 -11.87 -5.13
C LEU A 252 -28.43 -11.72 -5.59
N SER A 253 -29.37 -11.67 -4.67
CA SER A 253 -30.81 -11.52 -4.97
C SER A 253 -31.14 -10.18 -5.65
N ASN A 254 -30.33 -9.15 -5.44
CA ASN A 254 -30.51 -7.81 -6.00
C ASN A 254 -29.68 -7.57 -7.26
N LEU A 255 -28.84 -8.52 -7.67
CA LEU A 255 -28.01 -8.41 -8.86
C LEU A 255 -28.69 -9.10 -10.06
N GLY A 256 -28.58 -8.49 -11.23
CA GLY A 256 -29.09 -9.11 -12.46
C GLY A 256 -28.37 -10.41 -12.80
N ALA A 257 -29.08 -11.37 -13.37
CA ALA A 257 -28.54 -12.65 -13.80
C ALA A 257 -27.25 -12.45 -14.65
N GLY A 258 -26.20 -13.20 -14.30
CA GLY A 258 -24.92 -13.11 -14.98
C GLY A 258 -24.10 -11.83 -14.71
N TYR A 259 -24.41 -11.06 -13.68
CA TYR A 259 -23.68 -9.83 -13.33
C TYR A 259 -22.17 -10.06 -13.21
N TYR A 260 -21.74 -11.01 -12.40
CA TYR A 260 -20.32 -11.33 -12.24
C TYR A 260 -19.72 -12.05 -13.45
N SER A 261 -20.50 -12.90 -14.14
CA SER A 261 -20.01 -13.58 -15.35
C SER A 261 -19.63 -12.60 -16.45
N ARG A 262 -20.43 -11.52 -16.65
CA ARG A 262 -20.09 -10.46 -17.60
C ARG A 262 -18.83 -9.71 -17.19
N GLN A 263 -18.66 -9.44 -15.90
CA GLN A 263 -17.45 -8.77 -15.40
C GLN A 263 -16.21 -9.63 -15.64
N ILE A 264 -16.28 -10.93 -15.36
CA ILE A 264 -15.18 -11.86 -15.63
C ILE A 264 -14.82 -11.85 -17.10
N GLN A 265 -15.81 -11.99 -18.00
CA GLN A 265 -15.58 -12.01 -19.44
C GLN A 265 -14.85 -10.75 -19.92
N ILE A 266 -15.31 -9.57 -19.54
CA ILE A 266 -14.68 -8.31 -19.91
C ILE A 266 -13.26 -8.19 -19.31
N GLN A 267 -13.10 -8.54 -18.04
CA GLN A 267 -11.81 -8.48 -17.37
C GLN A 267 -10.79 -9.43 -18.03
N MET A 268 -11.18 -10.66 -18.35
CA MET A 268 -10.30 -11.61 -19.03
C MET A 268 -9.87 -11.12 -20.41
N GLN A 269 -10.77 -10.51 -21.18
CA GLN A 269 -10.46 -9.95 -22.50
C GLN A 269 -9.51 -8.74 -22.44
N THR A 270 -9.49 -8.02 -21.32
CA THR A 270 -8.68 -6.80 -21.16
C THR A 270 -7.44 -7.03 -20.29
N GLY A 271 -7.01 -8.27 -20.07
CA GLY A 271 -5.84 -8.59 -19.23
C GLY A 271 -6.06 -8.31 -17.74
N GLY A 272 -7.30 -8.34 -17.28
CA GLY A 272 -7.68 -7.97 -15.92
C GLY A 272 -7.65 -9.09 -14.89
N TRP A 273 -6.79 -10.12 -15.05
CA TRP A 273 -6.67 -11.23 -14.09
C TRP A 273 -6.51 -10.74 -12.65
N ASP A 274 -5.56 -9.83 -12.40
CA ASP A 274 -5.34 -9.27 -11.07
C ASP A 274 -6.57 -8.55 -10.51
N ARG A 275 -7.36 -7.89 -11.36
CA ARG A 275 -8.62 -7.26 -10.95
C ARG A 275 -9.69 -8.27 -10.56
N ILE A 276 -9.75 -9.41 -11.25
CA ILE A 276 -10.63 -10.51 -10.84
C ILE A 276 -10.21 -11.04 -9.48
N CYS A 277 -8.91 -11.32 -9.31
CA CYS A 277 -8.36 -11.81 -8.05
C CYS A 277 -8.64 -10.84 -6.89
N THR A 278 -8.35 -9.56 -7.05
CA THR A 278 -8.52 -8.58 -5.97
C THR A 278 -9.99 -8.21 -5.75
N ARG A 279 -10.73 -7.88 -6.81
CA ARG A 279 -12.07 -7.32 -6.68
C ARG A 279 -13.20 -8.33 -6.60
N LEU A 280 -13.08 -9.48 -7.31
CA LEU A 280 -14.15 -10.50 -7.31
C LEU A 280 -13.83 -11.66 -6.39
N MET A 281 -12.57 -12.06 -6.28
CA MET A 281 -12.14 -13.15 -5.39
C MET A 281 -11.68 -12.65 -4.02
N MET A 282 -11.67 -11.34 -3.78
CA MET A 282 -11.27 -10.70 -2.51
C MET A 282 -9.86 -11.09 -2.04
N MET A 283 -8.95 -11.34 -2.97
CA MET A 283 -7.58 -11.74 -2.67
C MET A 283 -6.70 -10.52 -2.47
N TRP A 284 -6.09 -10.41 -1.31
CA TRP A 284 -5.05 -9.43 -1.05
C TRP A 284 -3.73 -9.92 -1.63
N ARG A 285 -3.34 -9.41 -2.77
CA ARG A 285 -2.13 -9.85 -3.48
C ARG A 285 -1.39 -8.65 -4.06
N THR A 286 -0.08 -8.80 -4.27
CA THR A 286 0.71 -7.81 -4.98
C THR A 286 0.23 -7.71 -6.44
N VAL A 287 -0.24 -6.54 -6.85
CA VAL A 287 -0.72 -6.28 -8.21
C VAL A 287 0.33 -5.51 -8.98
N VAL A 288 0.77 -6.05 -10.10
CA VAL A 288 1.73 -5.40 -11.01
C VAL A 288 0.99 -4.48 -11.98
N GLN A 289 1.21 -3.17 -11.87
CA GLN A 289 0.56 -2.19 -12.75
C GLN A 289 1.45 -1.81 -13.94
N GLY A 290 1.93 -2.79 -14.70
CA GLY A 290 2.78 -2.54 -15.87
C GLY A 290 3.76 -3.66 -16.14
N LYS A 291 4.76 -3.43 -17.02
CA LYS A 291 5.82 -4.39 -17.31
C LYS A 291 6.95 -4.23 -16.29
N LEU A 292 7.15 -5.22 -15.42
CA LEU A 292 8.26 -5.23 -14.44
C LEU A 292 9.61 -5.08 -15.14
N VAL A 293 10.50 -4.35 -14.50
CA VAL A 293 11.90 -4.28 -14.92
C VAL A 293 12.64 -5.58 -14.63
N HIS A 294 12.35 -6.19 -13.47
CA HIS A 294 12.96 -7.44 -13.01
C HIS A 294 11.88 -8.52 -12.79
N PRO A 295 11.28 -9.07 -13.87
CA PRO A 295 10.25 -10.11 -13.77
C PRO A 295 10.78 -11.44 -13.20
N GLU A 296 12.11 -11.59 -13.12
CA GLU A 296 12.78 -12.75 -12.54
C GLU A 296 12.68 -12.77 -11.00
N PHE A 297 12.30 -11.65 -10.37
CA PHE A 297 12.13 -11.58 -8.92
C PHE A 297 10.83 -12.26 -8.49
N ASP A 298 10.94 -13.34 -7.76
CA ASP A 298 9.83 -14.09 -7.17
C ASP A 298 9.87 -13.92 -5.64
N ARG A 299 8.80 -13.37 -5.07
CA ARG A 299 8.71 -13.14 -3.61
C ARG A 299 8.79 -14.43 -2.80
N ASP A 300 8.14 -15.49 -3.26
CA ASP A 300 8.12 -16.75 -2.53
C ASP A 300 9.47 -17.47 -2.53
N TYR A 301 10.28 -17.22 -3.57
CA TYR A 301 11.60 -17.82 -3.72
C TYR A 301 12.75 -16.93 -3.21
N HIS A 302 12.66 -15.61 -3.43
CA HIS A 302 13.77 -14.70 -3.16
C HIS A 302 13.65 -13.94 -1.82
N VAL A 303 12.53 -14.07 -1.08
CA VAL A 303 12.34 -13.41 0.20
C VAL A 303 12.33 -14.42 1.34
N SER A 304 13.25 -14.27 2.28
CA SER A 304 13.29 -15.11 3.47
C SER A 304 12.16 -14.75 4.43
N LYS A 305 11.43 -15.77 4.89
CA LYS A 305 10.43 -15.67 5.97
C LYS A 305 11.07 -15.78 7.36
N GLU A 306 12.36 -16.09 7.40
CA GLU A 306 13.16 -16.19 8.63
C GLU A 306 14.27 -15.15 8.59
N LYS A 307 14.68 -14.67 9.77
CA LYS A 307 15.76 -13.69 9.91
C LYS A 307 17.07 -14.28 9.42
N LEU A 308 17.66 -13.67 8.40
CA LEU A 308 18.98 -14.07 7.92
C LEU A 308 20.05 -13.67 8.94
N GLN A 309 20.90 -14.64 9.31
CA GLN A 309 22.02 -14.41 10.22
C GLN A 309 23.28 -14.10 9.43
N PRO A 310 24.00 -12.99 9.74
CA PRO A 310 25.31 -12.71 9.19
C PRO A 310 26.32 -13.83 9.48
N VAL A 311 27.20 -14.08 8.54
CA VAL A 311 28.31 -15.01 8.72
C VAL A 311 29.54 -14.22 9.19
N ASP A 312 30.01 -14.51 10.41
CA ASP A 312 31.13 -13.78 11.01
C ASP A 312 32.42 -13.99 10.21
N GLY A 313 33.21 -12.93 10.06
CA GLY A 313 34.45 -12.93 9.31
C GLY A 313 34.30 -13.02 7.78
N LEU A 314 33.11 -13.34 7.26
CA LEU A 314 32.88 -13.34 5.83
C LEU A 314 32.78 -11.90 5.30
N GLN A 315 33.35 -11.66 4.11
CA GLN A 315 33.30 -10.34 3.46
C GLN A 315 31.87 -9.83 3.30
N VAL A 316 31.66 -8.55 3.60
CA VAL A 316 30.42 -7.82 3.30
C VAL A 316 30.55 -7.13 1.95
N ASP A 317 29.64 -7.42 1.05
CA ASP A 317 29.53 -6.82 -0.26
C ASP A 317 28.39 -5.78 -0.25
N ILE A 318 28.71 -4.55 -0.63
CA ILE A 318 27.81 -3.39 -0.58
C ILE A 318 27.56 -2.91 -2.00
N GLY A 319 26.32 -2.93 -2.46
CA GLY A 319 25.92 -2.16 -3.62
C GLY A 319 25.56 -0.76 -3.16
N PHE A 320 26.10 0.29 -3.80
CA PHE A 320 25.93 1.64 -3.30
C PHE A 320 25.54 2.61 -4.43
N ASP A 321 24.33 3.15 -4.33
CA ASP A 321 23.90 4.34 -5.07
C ASP A 321 24.26 5.57 -4.24
N THR A 322 25.31 6.29 -4.66
CA THR A 322 25.88 7.43 -3.93
C THR A 322 25.20 8.74 -4.29
N SER A 323 24.16 8.72 -5.12
CA SER A 323 23.63 9.92 -5.79
C SER A 323 22.93 10.91 -4.86
N GLY A 324 23.40 12.16 -4.87
CA GLY A 324 22.72 13.35 -4.39
C GLY A 324 22.39 13.37 -2.89
N ILE A 325 21.12 13.66 -2.60
CA ILE A 325 20.55 13.75 -1.25
C ILE A 325 19.69 12.51 -0.89
N HIS A 326 19.80 11.44 -1.68
CA HIS A 326 19.06 10.21 -1.52
C HIS A 326 19.96 8.97 -1.69
N PRO A 327 21.05 8.86 -0.94
CA PRO A 327 21.95 7.70 -1.03
C PRO A 327 21.25 6.42 -0.59
N ALA A 328 21.57 5.30 -1.25
CA ALA A 328 21.03 3.99 -0.90
C ALA A 328 22.11 2.91 -0.94
N ALA A 329 22.05 1.97 0.02
CA ALA A 329 23.01 0.87 0.09
C ALA A 329 22.30 -0.47 0.31
N VAL A 330 22.72 -1.49 -0.45
CA VAL A 330 22.31 -2.88 -0.28
C VAL A 330 23.47 -3.62 0.39
N ILE A 331 23.26 -4.11 1.62
CA ILE A 331 24.26 -4.78 2.45
C ILE A 331 24.06 -6.29 2.36
N SER A 332 25.06 -7.00 1.86
CA SER A 332 24.98 -8.43 1.61
C SER A 332 26.27 -9.18 1.93
N GLN A 333 26.19 -10.51 1.96
CA GLN A 333 27.32 -11.43 1.93
C GLN A 333 27.07 -12.49 0.85
N ASN A 334 28.13 -12.93 0.19
CA ASN A 334 28.04 -14.07 -0.73
C ASN A 334 28.39 -15.36 0.06
N VAL A 335 27.34 -16.10 0.42
CA VAL A 335 27.47 -17.34 1.19
C VAL A 335 27.34 -18.53 0.23
N ASN A 336 28.44 -19.18 -0.10
CA ASN A 336 28.48 -20.33 -1.01
C ASN A 336 27.81 -20.11 -2.39
N GLY A 337 27.97 -18.91 -2.93
CA GLY A 337 27.37 -18.54 -4.24
C GLY A 337 26.01 -17.88 -4.14
N GLN A 338 25.34 -17.91 -2.97
CA GLN A 338 24.09 -17.20 -2.71
C GLN A 338 24.38 -15.79 -2.17
N ILE A 339 23.87 -14.77 -2.82
CA ILE A 339 23.89 -13.39 -2.35
C ILE A 339 22.77 -13.23 -1.30
N ARG A 340 23.14 -13.09 -0.04
CA ARG A 340 22.22 -12.87 1.08
C ARG A 340 22.17 -11.40 1.43
N VAL A 341 21.07 -10.74 1.10
CA VAL A 341 20.83 -9.33 1.44
C VAL A 341 20.23 -9.24 2.83
N TYR A 342 20.95 -8.60 3.73
CA TYR A 342 20.52 -8.42 5.12
C TYR A 342 19.81 -7.09 5.34
N PHE A 343 20.32 -6.02 4.72
CA PHE A 343 19.76 -4.68 4.86
C PHE A 343 19.71 -3.98 3.51
N VAL A 344 18.62 -3.27 3.28
CA VAL A 344 18.54 -2.20 2.30
C VAL A 344 18.41 -0.90 3.08
N LEU A 345 19.38 0.00 2.93
CA LEU A 345 19.45 1.27 3.62
C LEU A 345 19.15 2.41 2.65
N TYR A 346 18.42 3.40 3.13
CA TYR A 346 18.05 4.57 2.33
C TYR A 346 18.14 5.85 3.16
N GLY A 347 18.80 6.88 2.62
CA GLY A 347 18.88 8.21 3.20
C GLY A 347 17.93 9.19 2.51
N ARG A 348 16.96 9.74 3.24
CA ARG A 348 16.05 10.77 2.71
C ARG A 348 16.56 12.16 3.06
N ASN A 349 16.76 13.03 2.05
CA ASN A 349 17.28 14.38 2.22
C ASN A 349 18.58 14.41 3.04
N MET A 350 19.45 13.46 2.80
CA MET A 350 20.67 13.23 3.59
C MET A 350 21.88 13.20 2.67
N GLY A 351 22.93 13.93 3.05
CA GLY A 351 24.18 13.94 2.29
C GLY A 351 24.97 12.64 2.42
N PHE A 352 25.90 12.39 1.48
CA PHE A 352 26.72 11.18 1.45
C PHE A 352 27.44 10.91 2.78
N ASP A 353 28.18 11.90 3.31
CA ASP A 353 28.97 11.72 4.54
C ASP A 353 28.08 11.44 5.77
N GLU A 354 26.95 12.09 5.83
CA GLU A 354 25.96 11.90 6.89
C GLU A 354 25.36 10.49 6.81
N PHE A 355 24.94 10.03 5.64
CA PHE A 355 24.41 8.69 5.44
C PHE A 355 25.44 7.61 5.78
N VAL A 356 26.68 7.75 5.28
CA VAL A 356 27.71 6.76 5.57
C VAL A 356 28.04 6.74 7.05
N GLY A 357 28.25 7.92 7.68
CA GLY A 357 28.67 8.03 9.07
C GLY A 357 27.58 7.67 10.08
N GLN A 358 26.35 8.13 9.86
CA GLN A 358 25.26 8.00 10.84
C GLN A 358 24.36 6.79 10.61
N VAL A 359 24.30 6.25 9.38
CA VAL A 359 23.42 5.11 9.04
C VAL A 359 24.22 3.85 8.70
N MET A 360 25.05 3.91 7.66
CA MET A 360 25.67 2.70 7.12
C MET A 360 26.74 2.11 8.06
N ILE A 361 27.65 2.94 8.58
CA ILE A 361 28.73 2.46 9.48
C ILE A 361 28.20 1.87 10.79
N PRO A 362 27.23 2.47 11.49
CA PRO A 362 26.60 1.86 12.65
C PRO A 362 26.00 0.48 12.38
N VAL A 363 25.25 0.33 11.25
CA VAL A 363 24.68 -0.97 10.85
C VAL A 363 25.77 -1.99 10.57
N LEU A 364 26.84 -1.61 9.86
CA LEU A 364 27.96 -2.49 9.56
C LEU A 364 28.73 -2.93 10.83
N ASN A 365 28.97 -2.01 11.75
CA ASN A 365 29.69 -2.31 12.99
C ASN A 365 28.85 -3.20 13.93
N ALA A 366 27.55 -2.98 14.01
CA ALA A 366 26.66 -3.76 14.87
C ALA A 366 26.44 -5.20 14.37
N ASN A 367 26.40 -5.39 13.04
CA ASN A 367 26.02 -6.69 12.48
C ASN A 367 27.18 -7.46 11.83
N PHE A 368 28.30 -6.80 11.50
CA PHE A 368 29.44 -7.37 10.77
C PHE A 368 30.78 -6.88 11.35
N PRO A 369 31.02 -7.01 12.66
CA PRO A 369 32.17 -6.38 13.33
C PRO A 369 33.53 -6.88 12.81
N ASN A 370 33.63 -8.18 12.45
CA ASN A 370 34.87 -8.85 12.05
C ASN A 370 35.01 -8.99 10.52
N SER A 371 34.11 -8.43 9.74
CA SER A 371 34.06 -8.62 8.30
C SER A 371 34.78 -7.54 7.52
N SER A 372 35.55 -7.92 6.50
CA SER A 372 36.02 -6.97 5.49
C SER A 372 34.88 -6.43 4.68
N ARG A 373 35.03 -5.20 4.17
CA ARG A 373 33.94 -4.45 3.51
C ARG A 373 34.36 -4.01 2.12
N ILE A 374 33.54 -4.33 1.13
CA ILE A 374 33.74 -3.92 -0.27
C ILE A 374 32.47 -3.25 -0.77
N ALA A 375 32.62 -2.08 -1.43
CA ALA A 375 31.50 -1.32 -2.02
C ALA A 375 31.65 -1.22 -3.54
N ALA A 376 30.62 -1.66 -4.25
CA ALA A 376 30.44 -1.47 -5.68
C ALA A 376 29.54 -0.24 -5.89
N CYS A 377 30.10 0.86 -6.38
CA CYS A 377 29.47 2.16 -6.49
C CYS A 377 29.05 2.48 -7.93
N ASP A 378 28.17 3.49 -8.08
CA ASP A 378 27.77 4.04 -9.37
C ASP A 378 29.01 4.39 -10.22
N PRO A 379 29.10 3.89 -11.45
CA PRO A 379 30.17 4.29 -12.38
C PRO A 379 30.24 5.78 -12.69
N ALA A 380 29.13 6.51 -12.57
CA ALA A 380 29.09 7.95 -12.82
C ALA A 380 29.89 8.77 -11.78
N ASP A 381 29.81 8.37 -10.49
CA ASP A 381 30.51 9.07 -9.39
C ASP A 381 32.03 8.96 -9.46
N ALA A 382 32.50 7.95 -10.13
CA ALA A 382 33.91 7.70 -10.28
C ALA A 382 34.53 8.47 -11.46
N ARG A 383 33.76 9.13 -12.34
CA ARG A 383 34.30 10.06 -13.35
C ARG A 383 34.89 11.33 -12.72
N MET A 384 34.49 11.66 -11.51
CA MET A 384 35.10 12.71 -10.67
C MET A 384 36.30 12.18 -9.85
N GLY A 385 36.78 11.03 -10.12
CA GLY A 385 37.42 9.96 -9.38
C GLY A 385 38.83 10.14 -8.84
N GLU A 386 39.52 11.26 -8.97
CA GLU A 386 40.78 11.51 -8.26
C GLU A 386 40.68 12.69 -7.30
N SER A 387 39.50 13.29 -7.18
CA SER A 387 39.24 14.34 -6.22
C SER A 387 39.02 13.74 -4.83
N ALA A 388 39.65 14.32 -3.81
CA ALA A 388 39.44 13.99 -2.39
C ALA A 388 37.98 14.09 -1.94
N THR A 389 37.10 14.64 -2.79
CA THR A 389 35.66 14.79 -2.57
C THR A 389 34.83 13.66 -3.16
N SER A 390 35.40 12.76 -3.97
CA SER A 390 34.61 11.68 -4.59
C SER A 390 34.12 10.66 -3.55
N PRO A 391 32.89 10.13 -3.69
CA PRO A 391 32.37 9.10 -2.78
C PRO A 391 33.29 7.89 -2.63
N THR A 392 33.83 7.34 -3.71
CA THR A 392 34.76 6.22 -3.69
C THR A 392 36.04 6.54 -2.93
N PHE A 393 36.63 7.73 -3.10
CA PHE A 393 37.83 8.16 -2.35
C PHE A 393 37.52 8.26 -0.85
N LYS A 394 36.39 8.84 -0.46
CA LYS A 394 35.99 8.97 0.94
C LYS A 394 35.73 7.60 1.58
N LEU A 395 35.04 6.67 0.88
CA LEU A 395 34.83 5.30 1.36
C LEU A 395 36.16 4.62 1.68
N GLN A 396 37.16 4.74 0.80
CA GLN A 396 38.47 4.10 0.98
C GLN A 396 39.30 4.79 2.08
N ASN A 397 39.41 6.10 2.04
CA ASN A 397 40.38 6.82 2.86
C ASN A 397 39.82 7.23 4.22
N THR A 398 38.54 7.61 4.29
CA THR A 398 37.89 8.04 5.55
C THR A 398 37.24 6.86 6.26
N TYR A 399 36.43 6.08 5.55
CA TYR A 399 35.61 5.03 6.16
C TYR A 399 36.23 3.62 6.12
N LYS A 400 37.40 3.47 5.49
CA LYS A 400 38.16 2.20 5.39
C LYS A 400 37.35 1.06 4.72
N ILE A 401 36.47 1.39 3.79
CA ILE A 401 35.73 0.47 2.94
C ILE A 401 36.40 0.42 1.58
N THR A 402 36.81 -0.75 1.12
CA THR A 402 37.34 -0.90 -0.25
C THR A 402 36.22 -0.60 -1.24
N ALA A 403 36.37 0.46 -2.03
CA ALA A 403 35.33 0.91 -2.95
C ALA A 403 35.85 0.99 -4.40
N PHE A 404 35.00 0.64 -5.34
CA PHE A 404 35.32 0.69 -6.77
C PHE A 404 34.04 0.89 -7.60
N ARG A 405 34.22 1.17 -8.88
CA ARG A 405 33.10 1.25 -9.83
C ARG A 405 32.47 -0.13 -10.04
N ALA A 406 31.16 -0.19 -10.07
CA ALA A 406 30.41 -1.43 -10.31
C ALA A 406 30.62 -2.02 -11.72
N GLY A 407 31.28 -1.31 -12.61
CA GLY A 407 31.57 -1.76 -13.98
C GLY A 407 32.01 -0.58 -14.85
N ASN A 408 32.23 -0.83 -16.14
CA ASN A 408 32.69 0.20 -17.09
C ASN A 408 31.53 0.98 -17.73
N SER A 409 30.29 0.53 -17.57
CA SER A 409 29.11 1.10 -18.21
C SER A 409 27.99 1.29 -17.18
N ASN A 410 27.39 2.48 -17.18
CA ASN A 410 26.17 2.78 -16.42
C ASN A 410 24.89 2.54 -17.26
N ALA A 411 25.01 1.88 -18.42
CA ALA A 411 23.87 1.61 -19.29
C ALA A 411 22.84 0.72 -18.58
N PHE A 412 21.59 1.16 -18.56
CA PHE A 412 20.50 0.49 -17.84
C PHE A 412 20.32 -0.98 -18.24
N ASN A 413 20.45 -1.31 -19.53
CA ASN A 413 20.34 -2.69 -20.01
C ASN A 413 21.43 -3.62 -19.46
N VAL A 414 22.65 -3.11 -19.20
CA VAL A 414 23.74 -3.88 -18.55
C VAL A 414 23.38 -4.15 -17.11
N ARG A 415 22.95 -3.13 -16.38
CA ARG A 415 22.52 -3.21 -14.97
C ARG A 415 21.35 -4.19 -14.82
N LYS A 416 20.33 -4.08 -15.69
CA LYS A 416 19.16 -4.97 -15.71
C LYS A 416 19.56 -6.44 -15.93
N ARG A 417 20.45 -6.72 -16.90
CA ARG A 417 20.92 -8.08 -17.18
C ARG A 417 21.70 -8.70 -16.02
N ALA A 418 22.50 -7.90 -15.33
CA ALA A 418 23.24 -8.38 -14.15
C ALA A 418 22.28 -8.85 -13.03
N VAL A 419 21.21 -8.12 -12.78
CA VAL A 419 20.17 -8.54 -11.82
C VAL A 419 19.47 -9.81 -12.31
N ALA A 420 19.02 -9.84 -13.56
CA ALA A 420 18.37 -11.02 -14.12
C ALA A 420 19.25 -12.28 -14.05
N GLU A 421 20.56 -12.15 -14.30
CA GLU A 421 21.51 -13.25 -14.15
C GLU A 421 21.61 -13.76 -12.70
N VAL A 422 21.69 -12.86 -11.71
CA VAL A 422 21.77 -13.23 -10.30
C VAL A 422 20.48 -13.88 -9.82
N LEU A 423 19.33 -13.28 -10.13
CA LEU A 423 18.02 -13.81 -9.75
C LEU A 423 17.69 -15.14 -10.44
N GLY A 424 18.14 -15.35 -11.67
CA GLY A 424 17.93 -16.61 -12.41
C GLY A 424 18.80 -17.78 -11.95
N ARG A 425 19.77 -17.57 -11.07
CA ARG A 425 20.62 -18.66 -10.53
C ARG A 425 19.86 -19.46 -9.48
N VAL A 426 19.99 -20.77 -9.51
CA VAL A 426 19.45 -21.64 -8.43
C VAL A 426 20.09 -21.24 -7.10
N ASN A 427 19.29 -20.85 -6.13
CA ASN A 427 19.75 -20.31 -4.83
C ASN A 427 20.76 -19.14 -4.96
N GLY A 428 20.66 -18.35 -6.03
CA GLY A 428 21.63 -17.27 -6.27
C GLY A 428 21.40 -16.02 -5.44
N PHE A 429 20.17 -15.81 -4.95
CA PHE A 429 19.78 -14.58 -4.24
C PHE A 429 18.72 -14.85 -3.18
N ILE A 430 18.84 -14.19 -2.03
CA ILE A 430 17.78 -14.13 -1.02
C ILE A 430 17.88 -12.81 -0.24
N ILE A 431 16.75 -12.20 0.10
CA ILE A 431 16.66 -11.00 0.93
C ILE A 431 15.90 -11.27 2.23
N ASP A 432 16.34 -10.69 3.33
CA ASP A 432 15.68 -10.77 4.63
C ASP A 432 14.38 -9.97 4.63
N GLY A 433 13.23 -10.67 4.57
CA GLY A 433 11.90 -10.09 4.62
C GLY A 433 11.39 -9.81 6.03
N THR A 434 12.18 -10.16 7.07
CA THR A 434 11.75 -10.03 8.48
C THR A 434 12.32 -8.80 9.18
N ARG A 435 13.16 -8.01 8.49
CA ARG A 435 13.78 -6.82 9.09
C ARG A 435 12.73 -5.79 9.45
N ALA A 436 12.77 -5.36 10.71
CA ALA A 436 11.95 -4.24 11.16
C ALA A 436 12.34 -2.98 10.37
N GLU A 437 11.33 -2.36 9.79
CA GLU A 437 11.47 -1.09 9.10
C GLU A 437 11.70 0.04 10.10
N ASN A 438 12.52 1.01 9.70
CA ASN A 438 12.68 2.28 10.40
C ASN A 438 12.97 3.38 9.37
N ASP A 439 13.34 4.58 9.81
CA ASP A 439 13.60 5.71 8.91
C ASP A 439 14.66 5.40 7.83
N TYR A 440 15.53 4.43 8.05
CA TYR A 440 16.66 4.10 7.18
C TYR A 440 16.67 2.66 6.65
N VAL A 441 16.09 1.69 7.38
CA VAL A 441 16.00 0.28 6.96
C VAL A 441 14.71 0.08 6.19
N VAL A 442 14.81 -0.20 4.89
CA VAL A 442 13.69 -0.20 3.94
C VAL A 442 13.57 -1.53 3.18
N ASN A 443 13.84 -2.68 3.83
CA ASN A 443 13.75 -3.99 3.16
C ASN A 443 12.34 -4.24 2.59
N GLY A 444 11.28 -3.97 3.35
CA GLY A 444 9.90 -4.17 2.90
C GLY A 444 9.52 -3.29 1.70
N PRO A 445 9.69 -1.95 1.76
CA PRO A 445 9.50 -1.07 0.62
C PRO A 445 10.33 -1.45 -0.61
N PHE A 446 11.58 -1.90 -0.42
CA PHE A 446 12.42 -2.39 -1.50
C PHE A 446 11.85 -3.66 -2.16
N ILE A 447 11.43 -4.66 -1.35
CA ILE A 447 10.81 -5.90 -1.85
C ILE A 447 9.53 -5.56 -2.64
N THR A 448 8.73 -4.63 -2.14
CA THR A 448 7.56 -4.12 -2.84
C THR A 448 7.94 -3.48 -4.16
N ALA A 449 8.96 -2.63 -4.17
CA ALA A 449 9.38 -1.93 -5.37
C ALA A 449 9.82 -2.92 -6.47
N ILE A 450 10.72 -3.84 -6.17
CA ILE A 450 11.25 -4.77 -7.17
C ILE A 450 10.18 -5.75 -7.68
N SER A 451 9.20 -6.10 -6.86
CA SER A 451 8.15 -7.08 -7.19
C SER A 451 6.90 -6.47 -7.85
N SER A 452 6.66 -5.15 -7.75
CA SER A 452 5.39 -4.58 -8.21
C SER A 452 5.46 -3.18 -8.82
N THR A 453 6.26 -2.26 -8.27
CA THR A 453 6.20 -0.85 -8.68
C THR A 453 7.38 -0.37 -9.52
N TYR A 454 8.47 -1.13 -9.56
CA TYR A 454 9.60 -0.81 -10.45
C TYR A 454 9.35 -1.38 -11.84
N ILE A 455 8.62 -0.60 -12.64
CA ILE A 455 8.10 -0.97 -13.95
C ILE A 455 8.76 -0.16 -15.09
N HIS A 456 8.70 -0.67 -16.30
CA HIS A 456 9.09 0.06 -17.49
C HIS A 456 8.13 1.21 -17.79
N LYS A 457 8.65 2.33 -18.28
CA LYS A 457 7.84 3.48 -18.72
C LYS A 457 6.98 3.08 -19.91
N ARG A 458 5.67 3.26 -19.80
CA ARG A 458 4.75 3.06 -20.92
C ARG A 458 4.92 4.19 -21.95
N ILE A 459 4.94 3.84 -23.23
CA ILE A 459 4.89 4.82 -24.32
C ILE A 459 3.43 5.07 -24.65
N HIS A 460 2.94 6.26 -24.28
CA HIS A 460 1.53 6.61 -24.47
C HIS A 460 1.14 6.61 -25.96
N GLY A 461 0.01 6.00 -26.26
CA GLY A 461 -0.53 5.94 -27.63
C GLY A 461 0.11 4.92 -28.54
N LEU A 462 1.13 4.18 -28.08
CA LEU A 462 1.75 3.12 -28.86
C LEU A 462 1.28 1.74 -28.38
N PHE A 463 0.87 0.90 -29.36
CA PHE A 463 0.47 -0.48 -29.14
C PHE A 463 1.23 -1.36 -30.14
N ASP A 464 1.53 -2.58 -29.75
CA ASP A 464 2.14 -3.56 -30.63
C ASP A 464 1.14 -4.18 -31.61
N ALA A 465 1.58 -5.13 -32.43
CA ALA A 465 0.75 -5.81 -33.43
C ALA A 465 -0.40 -6.63 -32.80
N ASN A 466 -0.31 -6.95 -31.51
CA ASN A 466 -1.32 -7.70 -30.75
C ASN A 466 -2.28 -6.77 -30.00
N GLY A 467 -2.05 -5.44 -30.06
CA GLY A 467 -2.83 -4.46 -29.31
C GLY A 467 -2.35 -4.23 -27.87
N ASP A 468 -1.20 -4.79 -27.48
CA ASP A 468 -0.63 -4.61 -26.16
C ASP A 468 0.14 -3.28 -26.04
N PRO A 469 0.12 -2.62 -24.86
CA PRO A 469 0.88 -1.40 -24.64
C PRO A 469 2.38 -1.59 -24.85
N VAL A 470 3.00 -0.70 -25.60
CA VAL A 470 4.46 -0.69 -25.81
C VAL A 470 5.14 0.05 -24.66
N TYR A 471 6.21 -0.55 -24.15
CA TYR A 471 7.03 0.00 -23.07
C TYR A 471 8.43 0.37 -23.55
N SER A 472 8.99 1.43 -22.99
CA SER A 472 10.38 1.81 -23.24
C SER A 472 11.35 0.82 -22.57
N ASN A 473 12.62 0.85 -22.97
CA ASN A 473 13.65 0.07 -22.27
C ASN A 473 14.13 0.75 -20.96
N GLU A 474 13.55 1.89 -20.61
CA GLU A 474 13.88 2.62 -19.38
C GLU A 474 12.82 2.39 -18.32
N PRO A 475 13.18 2.44 -17.03
CA PRO A 475 12.19 2.39 -15.96
C PRO A 475 11.29 3.63 -16.01
N HIS A 476 10.11 3.52 -15.43
CA HIS A 476 9.26 4.67 -15.13
C HIS A 476 10.01 5.65 -14.22
N SER A 477 9.49 6.84 -14.00
CA SER A 477 10.15 7.88 -13.19
C SER A 477 10.77 7.33 -11.90
N LYS A 478 11.97 7.82 -11.55
CA LYS A 478 12.61 7.51 -10.27
C LYS A 478 11.68 7.94 -9.11
N ASN A 479 11.46 7.03 -8.19
CA ASN A 479 10.83 7.27 -6.90
C ASN A 479 11.80 6.87 -5.78
N ASP A 480 11.46 7.14 -4.53
CA ASP A 480 12.32 6.85 -3.38
C ASP A 480 12.85 5.41 -3.38
N ASN A 481 12.03 4.46 -3.82
CA ASN A 481 12.42 3.04 -3.83
C ASN A 481 13.37 2.66 -4.97
N SER A 482 13.49 3.47 -6.02
CA SER A 482 14.37 3.18 -7.17
C SER A 482 15.86 3.23 -6.82
N HIS A 483 16.26 4.05 -5.84
CA HIS A 483 17.64 4.16 -5.40
C HIS A 483 18.17 2.85 -4.79
N GLY A 484 17.35 2.15 -3.99
CA GLY A 484 17.69 0.83 -3.48
C GLY A 484 17.88 -0.22 -4.59
N ILE A 485 17.08 -0.12 -5.67
CA ILE A 485 17.20 -1.02 -6.82
C ILE A 485 18.43 -0.69 -7.65
N ASP A 486 18.77 0.59 -7.84
CA ASP A 486 20.02 1.00 -8.48
C ASP A 486 21.23 0.46 -7.67
N ALA A 487 21.20 0.54 -6.34
CA ALA A 487 22.22 -0.05 -5.47
C ALA A 487 22.32 -1.58 -5.64
N LEU A 488 21.19 -2.29 -5.73
CA LEU A 488 21.17 -3.73 -6.04
C LEU A 488 21.79 -4.02 -7.41
N GLN A 489 21.49 -3.20 -8.42
CA GLN A 489 22.04 -3.37 -9.75
C GLN A 489 23.58 -3.28 -9.76
N TYR A 490 24.16 -2.33 -8.98
CA TYR A 490 25.62 -2.23 -8.83
C TYR A 490 26.20 -3.44 -8.10
N LEU A 491 25.54 -3.94 -7.06
CA LEU A 491 25.93 -5.17 -6.39
C LEU A 491 25.93 -6.37 -7.36
N CYS A 492 24.89 -6.51 -8.16
CA CYS A 492 24.78 -7.61 -9.13
C CYS A 492 25.83 -7.54 -10.24
N ILE A 493 26.17 -6.33 -10.72
CA ILE A 493 27.29 -6.16 -11.65
C ILE A 493 28.58 -6.70 -11.05
N TYR A 494 28.87 -6.40 -9.79
CA TYR A 494 30.06 -6.93 -9.11
C TYR A 494 30.10 -8.46 -9.06
N HIS A 495 28.95 -9.11 -8.91
CA HIS A 495 28.85 -10.57 -8.83
C HIS A 495 28.65 -11.29 -10.18
N THR A 496 28.73 -10.57 -11.30
CA THR A 496 28.57 -11.10 -12.66
C THR A 496 29.76 -10.77 -13.53
N ALA A 497 29.79 -11.34 -14.74
CA ALA A 497 30.84 -11.06 -15.74
C ALA A 497 30.81 -9.60 -16.24
N TYR A 498 29.71 -8.88 -16.03
CA TYR A 498 29.57 -7.46 -16.42
C TYR A 498 30.46 -6.52 -15.60
N GLY A 499 30.99 -6.98 -14.46
CA GLY A 499 31.94 -6.23 -13.63
C GLY A 499 33.40 -6.34 -14.03
N ALA A 500 33.76 -7.16 -15.03
CA ALA A 500 35.14 -7.29 -15.48
C ALA A 500 35.58 -6.02 -16.24
N PRO A 501 36.75 -5.40 -15.90
CA PRO A 501 37.28 -4.26 -16.64
C PRO A 501 37.61 -4.65 -18.09
N SER A 502 37.17 -3.87 -19.06
CA SER A 502 37.44 -4.11 -20.51
C SER A 502 38.84 -3.69 -20.94
N ASP A 503 39.60 -2.96 -20.13
CA ASP A 503 40.92 -2.48 -20.47
C ASP A 503 41.92 -2.59 -19.30
N GLY A 504 42.96 -3.37 -19.53
CA GLY A 504 44.38 -3.36 -19.13
C GLY A 504 44.82 -2.80 -17.75
N VAL A 505 43.95 -2.51 -16.81
CA VAL A 505 44.34 -2.14 -15.44
C VAL A 505 44.46 -3.40 -14.61
N SER A 506 45.64 -3.93 -14.77
CA SER A 506 46.34 -4.94 -13.97
C SER A 506 45.52 -6.04 -13.27
N ASP A 507 45.64 -7.23 -13.82
CA ASP A 507 45.42 -8.55 -13.20
C ASP A 507 45.86 -8.68 -11.72
N LYS A 508 46.68 -7.76 -11.23
CA LYS A 508 47.12 -7.75 -9.84
C LYS A 508 46.04 -7.48 -8.80
N ARG A 509 45.04 -6.64 -9.12
CA ARG A 509 43.91 -6.38 -8.19
C ARG A 509 42.87 -7.50 -8.19
N LEU A 510 42.61 -8.07 -9.37
CA LEU A 510 41.73 -9.24 -9.50
C LEU A 510 42.41 -10.51 -8.91
N ALA A 511 43.72 -10.64 -9.02
CA ALA A 511 44.48 -11.74 -8.42
C ALA A 511 44.48 -11.69 -6.87
N VAL A 512 44.47 -10.49 -6.26
CA VAL A 512 44.33 -10.34 -4.79
C VAL A 512 42.91 -10.70 -4.35
N ILE A 513 41.89 -10.34 -5.14
CA ILE A 513 40.47 -10.68 -4.85
C ILE A 513 40.25 -12.18 -5.08
N LYS A 514 40.78 -12.79 -6.13
CA LYS A 514 40.69 -14.24 -6.39
C LYS A 514 41.49 -15.09 -5.41
N LYS A 515 42.67 -14.63 -4.93
CA LYS A 515 43.45 -15.35 -3.90
C LYS A 515 42.81 -15.37 -2.51
N LYS A 516 41.93 -14.37 -2.20
CA LYS A 516 41.15 -14.39 -0.95
C LYS A 516 39.87 -15.22 -1.03
N LYS A 517 39.46 -15.69 -2.24
CA LYS A 517 38.31 -16.59 -2.42
C LYS A 517 38.64 -18.10 -2.32
N VAL A 518 39.86 -18.47 -2.02
CA VAL A 518 40.35 -19.88 -1.94
C VAL A 518 41.02 -20.14 -0.60
N ILE A 519 40.42 -19.67 0.49
CA ILE A 519 40.72 -20.21 1.84
C ILE A 519 39.40 -20.28 2.59
#